data_cd21bb7a9d0d8dd22e08bd4c0376b808
#
_entry.id   cd21bb7a9d0d8dd22e08bd4c0376b808
#
_cell.length_a   1.000
_cell.length_b   1.000
_cell.length_c   1.000
_cell.angle_alpha   90.00
_cell.angle_beta   90.00
_cell.angle_gamma   90.00
#
_symmetry.space_group_name_H-M   'P 1'
#
loop_
_entity.id
_entity.type
_entity.pdbx_description
1 polymer ?
#
loop_
_entity_poly.entity_id
_entity_poly.type
_entity_poly.pdbx_seq_one_letter_code
_entity_poly.pdbx_strand_id
1 'polypeptide(L)'
;QDVLKNGRDSQYFDWFMINEWPLSNQWDAAKRGQLYTFAFYDEMPKLNTNNQAVRDYLIGVACGWVKKYDVDGLRMDVANEVSHVFCKQLRMALKAIKPEIYILGEVWHDAIPWLRGDEFDSVMNYPLAGSMKDFFLDKSLTGEDFEFMVNRCYTNYMQQTNDVLFNMLDSHDTIRLRNVTSGLDMYNCLFALLFTMPGSTCIYYGTEIGMEGSFDPDCRRCMPWGDIEQGKYNEQISITKQLIKLRKEEPLMRERN
;
A
#
# COMPACT_ATOMS: atom_id res chain seq x y z
N GLN A 1 -16.48 -15.29 -16.73
CA GLN A 1 -17.31 -16.42 -17.21
C GLN A 1 -18.09 -16.06 -18.50
N ASP A 2 -18.69 -14.88 -18.59
CA ASP A 2 -19.45 -14.47 -19.79
C ASP A 2 -18.57 -14.45 -21.05
N VAL A 3 -17.37 -13.85 -20.98
CA VAL A 3 -16.39 -13.82 -22.05
C VAL A 3 -15.95 -15.24 -22.47
N LEU A 4 -15.74 -16.13 -21.51
CA LEU A 4 -15.35 -17.52 -21.81
C LEU A 4 -16.48 -18.29 -22.52
N LYS A 5 -17.74 -17.95 -22.24
CA LYS A 5 -18.91 -18.58 -22.85
C LYS A 5 -19.23 -18.02 -24.24
N ASN A 6 -19.23 -16.69 -24.37
CA ASN A 6 -19.76 -15.98 -25.54
C ASN A 6 -18.65 -15.43 -26.45
N GLY A 7 -17.38 -15.53 -26.01
CA GLY A 7 -16.24 -15.08 -26.82
C GLY A 7 -16.34 -13.60 -27.17
N ARG A 8 -16.06 -13.29 -28.43
CA ARG A 8 -16.11 -11.92 -28.97
C ARG A 8 -17.52 -11.31 -29.00
N ASP A 9 -18.57 -12.12 -28.86
CA ASP A 9 -19.97 -11.65 -28.79
C ASP A 9 -20.35 -11.19 -27.38
N SER A 10 -19.47 -11.39 -26.39
CA SER A 10 -19.66 -10.85 -25.04
C SER A 10 -19.52 -9.33 -25.03
N GLN A 11 -20.48 -8.62 -24.42
CA GLN A 11 -20.37 -7.18 -24.17
C GLN A 11 -19.19 -6.79 -23.27
N TYR A 12 -18.59 -7.76 -22.57
CA TYR A 12 -17.44 -7.60 -21.68
C TYR A 12 -16.12 -8.04 -22.30
N PHE A 13 -16.09 -8.40 -23.58
CA PHE A 13 -14.84 -8.89 -24.21
C PHE A 13 -13.75 -7.85 -24.11
N ASP A 14 -14.00 -6.60 -24.48
CA ASP A 14 -13.05 -5.49 -24.46
C ASP A 14 -12.80 -4.91 -23.04
N TRP A 15 -13.47 -5.48 -22.02
CA TRP A 15 -13.20 -5.15 -20.62
C TRP A 15 -11.90 -5.77 -20.12
N PHE A 16 -11.41 -6.80 -20.81
CA PHE A 16 -10.16 -7.49 -20.49
C PHE A 16 -9.11 -7.19 -21.54
N MET A 17 -7.85 -7.30 -21.16
CA MET A 17 -6.72 -7.10 -22.05
C MET A 17 -6.37 -8.42 -22.75
N ILE A 18 -7.18 -8.80 -23.75
CA ILE A 18 -7.04 -10.04 -24.52
C ILE A 18 -6.33 -9.73 -25.82
N ASN A 19 -5.18 -10.36 -26.08
CA ASN A 19 -4.40 -10.22 -27.31
C ASN A 19 -4.84 -11.20 -28.39
N GLU A 20 -5.14 -12.44 -27.98
CA GLU A 20 -5.49 -13.53 -28.91
C GLU A 20 -6.73 -14.25 -28.40
N TRP A 21 -7.57 -14.68 -29.34
CA TRP A 21 -8.77 -15.46 -29.07
C TRP A 21 -8.97 -16.56 -30.12
N PRO A 22 -9.39 -17.78 -29.77
CA PRO A 22 -9.73 -18.24 -28.41
C PRO A 22 -8.51 -18.44 -27.51
N LEU A 23 -8.71 -18.35 -26.19
CA LEU A 23 -7.67 -18.70 -25.24
C LEU A 23 -7.40 -20.20 -25.29
N SER A 24 -6.13 -20.58 -25.35
CA SER A 24 -5.73 -21.99 -25.46
C SER A 24 -6.06 -22.80 -24.22
N ASN A 25 -5.87 -22.19 -23.04
CA ASN A 25 -6.18 -22.76 -21.74
C ASN A 25 -6.16 -21.58 -20.72
N GLN A 26 -7.11 -21.57 -19.78
CA GLN A 26 -7.17 -20.51 -18.76
C GLN A 26 -5.91 -20.48 -17.86
N TRP A 27 -5.19 -21.59 -17.71
CA TRP A 27 -3.98 -21.71 -16.88
C TRP A 27 -2.68 -21.42 -17.60
N ASP A 28 -2.74 -21.18 -18.92
CA ASP A 28 -1.56 -21.04 -19.76
C ASP A 28 -1.65 -19.80 -20.68
N ALA A 29 -2.79 -19.17 -20.71
CA ALA A 29 -3.07 -18.06 -21.62
C ALA A 29 -2.15 -16.84 -21.37
N ALA A 30 -1.86 -16.50 -20.12
CA ALA A 30 -0.95 -15.41 -19.79
C ALA A 30 0.49 -15.71 -20.20
N LYS A 31 0.97 -16.93 -19.93
CA LYS A 31 2.32 -17.36 -20.33
C LYS A 31 2.52 -17.36 -21.85
N ARG A 32 1.46 -17.59 -22.60
CA ARG A 32 1.45 -17.52 -24.06
C ARG A 32 1.24 -16.12 -24.62
N GLY A 33 1.06 -15.12 -23.75
CA GLY A 33 0.81 -13.74 -24.15
C GLY A 33 -0.58 -13.49 -24.75
N GLN A 34 -1.51 -14.42 -24.59
CA GLN A 34 -2.88 -14.31 -25.10
C GLN A 34 -3.75 -13.40 -24.25
N LEU A 35 -3.44 -13.32 -22.94
CA LEU A 35 -4.17 -12.54 -21.95
C LEU A 35 -3.20 -11.82 -21.01
N TYR A 36 -3.42 -10.54 -20.77
CA TYR A 36 -2.72 -9.84 -19.70
C TYR A 36 -3.34 -10.17 -18.33
N THR A 37 -2.48 -10.43 -17.35
CA THR A 37 -2.86 -10.76 -15.99
C THR A 37 -2.01 -9.95 -15.00
N PHE A 38 -2.48 -9.80 -13.75
CA PHE A 38 -1.64 -9.26 -12.69
C PHE A 38 -0.61 -10.32 -12.27
N ALA A 39 0.64 -9.90 -12.10
CA ALA A 39 1.75 -10.74 -11.66
C ALA A 39 1.89 -12.07 -12.44
N PHE A 40 1.45 -12.11 -13.70
CA PHE A 40 1.45 -13.31 -14.57
C PHE A 40 0.60 -14.49 -14.07
N TYR A 41 -0.36 -14.22 -13.17
CA TYR A 41 -1.32 -15.22 -12.69
C TYR A 41 -2.53 -15.31 -13.63
N ASP A 42 -2.74 -16.47 -14.25
CA ASP A 42 -3.88 -16.71 -15.17
C ASP A 42 -5.26 -16.53 -14.50
N GLU A 43 -5.32 -16.69 -13.18
CA GLU A 43 -6.53 -16.52 -12.38
C GLU A 43 -6.87 -15.04 -12.11
N MET A 44 -5.95 -14.12 -12.43
CA MET A 44 -6.10 -12.69 -12.18
C MET A 44 -6.10 -11.88 -13.48
N PRO A 45 -7.11 -12.07 -14.36
CA PRO A 45 -7.17 -11.38 -15.64
C PRO A 45 -7.26 -9.86 -15.45
N LYS A 46 -6.44 -9.12 -16.16
CA LYS A 46 -6.34 -7.67 -16.05
C LYS A 46 -7.50 -6.98 -16.75
N LEU A 47 -8.21 -6.11 -16.02
CA LEU A 47 -9.22 -5.24 -16.62
C LEU A 47 -8.53 -4.16 -17.46
N ASN A 48 -9.11 -3.86 -18.60
CA ASN A 48 -8.65 -2.80 -19.49
C ASN A 48 -9.13 -1.43 -19.00
N THR A 49 -8.39 -0.83 -18.07
CA THR A 49 -8.68 0.51 -17.54
C THR A 49 -8.50 1.64 -18.57
N ASN A 50 -8.05 1.34 -19.80
CA ASN A 50 -8.11 2.26 -20.94
C ASN A 50 -9.47 2.23 -21.66
N ASN A 51 -10.31 1.22 -21.41
CA ASN A 51 -11.68 1.17 -21.90
C ASN A 51 -12.58 2.10 -21.08
N GLN A 52 -13.33 3.00 -21.75
CA GLN A 52 -14.19 3.97 -21.09
C GLN A 52 -15.29 3.31 -20.24
N ALA A 53 -15.95 2.27 -20.75
CA ALA A 53 -17.01 1.58 -20.02
C ALA A 53 -16.49 0.92 -18.72
N VAL A 54 -15.26 0.40 -18.74
CA VAL A 54 -14.59 -0.14 -17.55
C VAL A 54 -14.34 0.97 -16.53
N ARG A 55 -13.79 2.11 -16.99
CA ARG A 55 -13.57 3.26 -16.11
C ARG A 55 -14.85 3.77 -15.48
N ASP A 56 -15.88 3.98 -16.28
CA ASP A 56 -17.17 4.49 -15.81
C ASP A 56 -17.78 3.57 -14.75
N TYR A 57 -17.71 2.26 -14.98
CA TYR A 57 -18.20 1.27 -14.02
C TYR A 57 -17.39 1.31 -12.71
N LEU A 58 -16.07 1.21 -12.76
CA LEU A 58 -15.23 1.15 -11.57
C LEU A 58 -15.27 2.46 -10.77
N ILE A 59 -15.23 3.61 -11.45
CA ILE A 59 -15.36 4.92 -10.80
C ILE A 59 -16.77 5.05 -10.19
N GLY A 60 -17.81 4.59 -10.88
CA GLY A 60 -19.17 4.56 -10.35
C GLY A 60 -19.28 3.74 -9.06
N VAL A 61 -18.63 2.58 -8.99
CA VAL A 61 -18.55 1.75 -7.76
C VAL A 61 -17.85 2.50 -6.63
N ALA A 62 -16.67 3.07 -6.89
CA ALA A 62 -15.91 3.82 -5.89
C ALA A 62 -16.70 5.03 -5.35
N CYS A 63 -17.30 5.81 -6.25
CA CYS A 63 -18.18 6.93 -5.89
C CYS A 63 -19.40 6.47 -5.07
N GLY A 64 -19.96 5.31 -5.43
CA GLY A 64 -21.05 4.70 -4.69
C GLY A 64 -20.67 4.37 -3.24
N TRP A 65 -19.48 3.84 -3.00
CA TRP A 65 -18.97 3.56 -1.65
C TRP A 65 -18.79 4.85 -0.84
N VAL A 66 -18.18 5.88 -1.43
CA VAL A 66 -18.01 7.17 -0.74
C VAL A 66 -19.35 7.76 -0.35
N LYS A 67 -20.33 7.79 -1.27
CA LYS A 67 -21.68 8.34 -1.00
C LYS A 67 -22.46 7.53 0.03
N LYS A 68 -22.33 6.20 0.00
CA LYS A 68 -23.15 5.31 0.84
C LYS A 68 -22.58 5.12 2.24
N TYR A 69 -21.24 5.04 2.34
CA TYR A 69 -20.57 4.67 3.58
C TYR A 69 -19.73 5.79 4.18
N ASP A 70 -19.64 6.94 3.50
CA ASP A 70 -18.86 8.13 3.92
C ASP A 70 -17.42 7.78 4.30
N VAL A 71 -16.78 6.91 3.50
CA VAL A 71 -15.40 6.52 3.74
C VAL A 71 -14.45 7.71 3.58
N ASP A 72 -13.37 7.77 4.38
CA ASP A 72 -12.41 8.87 4.38
C ASP A 72 -11.28 8.68 3.37
N GLY A 73 -11.13 7.48 2.83
CA GLY A 73 -10.10 7.19 1.83
C GLY A 73 -10.33 5.88 1.11
N LEU A 74 -9.57 5.70 0.02
CA LEU A 74 -9.50 4.46 -0.75
C LEU A 74 -8.04 4.09 -0.99
N ARG A 75 -7.71 2.82 -0.77
CA ARG A 75 -6.41 2.25 -1.15
C ARG A 75 -6.58 1.51 -2.47
N MET A 76 -5.78 1.91 -3.45
CA MET A 76 -5.72 1.29 -4.78
C MET A 76 -4.67 0.20 -4.77
N ASP A 77 -5.12 -1.05 -4.88
CA ASP A 77 -4.29 -2.25 -4.98
C ASP A 77 -3.54 -2.27 -6.31
N VAL A 78 -2.28 -2.71 -6.30
CA VAL A 78 -1.41 -2.82 -7.50
C VAL A 78 -1.49 -1.56 -8.39
N ALA A 79 -1.43 -0.40 -7.78
CA ALA A 79 -1.74 0.89 -8.43
C ALA A 79 -0.81 1.23 -9.61
N ASN A 80 0.42 0.72 -9.61
CA ASN A 80 1.39 0.89 -10.69
C ASN A 80 1.02 0.13 -11.98
N GLU A 81 0.09 -0.81 -11.92
CA GLU A 81 -0.37 -1.57 -13.09
C GLU A 81 -1.72 -1.08 -13.66
N VAL A 82 -2.28 -0.02 -13.09
CA VAL A 82 -3.53 0.60 -13.52
C VAL A 82 -3.23 1.81 -14.41
N SER A 83 -4.10 2.12 -15.38
CA SER A 83 -3.83 3.25 -16.28
C SER A 83 -3.88 4.61 -15.55
N HIS A 84 -2.94 5.49 -15.87
CA HIS A 84 -2.92 6.86 -15.36
C HIS A 84 -4.22 7.63 -15.65
N VAL A 85 -4.84 7.39 -16.83
CA VAL A 85 -6.12 8.00 -17.19
C VAL A 85 -7.22 7.61 -16.21
N PHE A 86 -7.28 6.33 -15.82
CA PHE A 86 -8.22 5.87 -14.80
C PHE A 86 -7.96 6.53 -13.45
N CYS A 87 -6.71 6.57 -12.99
CA CYS A 87 -6.34 7.18 -11.71
C CYS A 87 -6.74 8.66 -11.64
N LYS A 88 -6.47 9.42 -12.73
CA LYS A 88 -6.85 10.85 -12.82
C LYS A 88 -8.37 11.04 -12.79
N GLN A 89 -9.11 10.27 -13.57
CA GLN A 89 -10.57 10.35 -13.58
C GLN A 89 -11.20 9.92 -12.25
N LEU A 90 -10.65 8.88 -11.62
CA LEU A 90 -11.05 8.44 -10.28
C LEU A 90 -10.86 9.57 -9.27
N ARG A 91 -9.66 10.19 -9.23
CA ARG A 91 -9.40 11.34 -8.34
C ARG A 91 -10.40 12.46 -8.56
N MET A 92 -10.59 12.88 -9.80
CA MET A 92 -11.54 13.95 -10.12
C MET A 92 -12.96 13.64 -9.60
N ALA A 93 -13.45 12.43 -9.84
CA ALA A 93 -14.79 12.02 -9.43
C ALA A 93 -14.94 11.93 -7.90
N LEU A 94 -13.94 11.38 -7.20
CA LEU A 94 -13.94 11.25 -5.74
C LEU A 94 -13.83 12.59 -5.04
N LYS A 95 -12.89 13.46 -5.46
CA LYS A 95 -12.69 14.80 -4.90
C LYS A 95 -13.89 15.74 -5.16
N ALA A 96 -14.67 15.51 -6.21
CA ALA A 96 -15.91 16.23 -6.44
C ALA A 96 -17.02 15.87 -5.44
N ILE A 97 -16.99 14.66 -4.85
CA ILE A 97 -17.93 14.23 -3.82
C ILE A 97 -17.45 14.61 -2.42
N LYS A 98 -16.19 14.30 -2.12
CA LYS A 98 -15.55 14.53 -0.83
C LYS A 98 -14.15 15.11 -1.07
N PRO A 99 -13.97 16.45 -1.05
CA PRO A 99 -12.67 17.08 -1.33
C PRO A 99 -11.53 16.56 -0.45
N GLU A 100 -11.83 16.20 0.81
CA GLU A 100 -10.86 15.71 1.79
C GLU A 100 -10.51 14.21 1.64
N ILE A 101 -11.18 13.49 0.74
CA ILE A 101 -10.95 12.04 0.60
C ILE A 101 -9.49 11.73 0.30
N TYR A 102 -8.92 10.78 1.04
CA TYR A 102 -7.53 10.36 0.90
C TYR A 102 -7.41 9.22 -0.12
N ILE A 103 -6.61 9.40 -1.17
CA ILE A 103 -6.41 8.40 -2.21
C ILE A 103 -4.98 7.87 -2.12
N LEU A 104 -4.87 6.63 -1.67
CA LEU A 104 -3.61 5.93 -1.43
C LEU A 104 -3.34 4.90 -2.54
N GLY A 105 -2.17 4.96 -3.17
CA GLY A 105 -1.73 3.95 -4.11
C GLY A 105 -0.81 2.91 -3.46
N GLU A 106 -0.97 1.65 -3.82
CA GLU A 106 0.06 0.66 -3.55
C GLU A 106 1.08 0.67 -4.68
N VAL A 107 2.26 1.22 -4.40
CA VAL A 107 3.41 1.24 -5.29
C VAL A 107 4.64 0.90 -4.48
N TRP A 108 5.36 -0.16 -4.89
CA TRP A 108 6.49 -0.70 -4.12
C TRP A 108 7.83 0.00 -4.38
N HIS A 109 7.87 0.80 -5.40
CA HIS A 109 9.07 1.53 -5.83
C HIS A 109 8.82 3.05 -5.82
N ASP A 110 9.74 3.82 -6.41
CA ASP A 110 9.56 5.25 -6.62
C ASP A 110 8.24 5.54 -7.36
N ALA A 111 7.43 6.41 -6.77
CA ALA A 111 6.07 6.70 -7.21
C ALA A 111 5.89 8.11 -7.80
N ILE A 112 6.97 8.79 -8.21
CA ILE A 112 6.91 10.14 -8.79
C ILE A 112 5.82 10.28 -9.87
N PRO A 113 5.63 9.31 -10.82
CA PRO A 113 4.61 9.44 -11.85
C PRO A 113 3.19 9.61 -11.33
N TRP A 114 2.87 9.01 -10.20
CA TRP A 114 1.52 8.99 -9.59
C TRP A 114 1.28 10.10 -8.56
N LEU A 115 2.35 10.80 -8.12
CA LEU A 115 2.31 11.79 -7.03
C LEU A 115 2.51 13.23 -7.53
N ARG A 116 2.10 13.51 -8.76
CA ARG A 116 2.18 14.85 -9.37
C ARG A 116 0.99 15.77 -9.04
N GLY A 117 0.09 15.30 -8.16
CA GLY A 117 -1.07 16.08 -7.69
C GLY A 117 -2.38 15.78 -8.44
N ASP A 118 -2.35 14.98 -9.49
CA ASP A 118 -3.51 14.67 -10.33
C ASP A 118 -3.98 13.20 -10.25
N GLU A 119 -3.31 12.35 -9.44
CA GLU A 119 -3.67 10.95 -9.25
C GLU A 119 -3.84 10.60 -7.76
N PHE A 120 -2.78 10.21 -7.05
CA PHE A 120 -2.87 9.86 -5.64
C PHE A 120 -2.42 11.01 -4.73
N ASP A 121 -2.96 11.02 -3.50
CA ASP A 121 -2.47 11.92 -2.46
C ASP A 121 -1.18 11.37 -1.85
N SER A 122 -1.06 10.03 -1.81
CA SER A 122 0.08 9.32 -1.24
C SER A 122 0.20 7.90 -1.80
N VAL A 123 1.31 7.26 -1.44
CA VAL A 123 1.54 5.82 -1.66
C VAL A 123 1.98 5.15 -0.36
N MET A 124 1.81 3.83 -0.29
CA MET A 124 2.44 3.01 0.75
C MET A 124 3.96 3.13 0.61
N ASN A 125 4.62 3.73 1.60
CA ASN A 125 6.03 4.12 1.50
C ASN A 125 6.99 2.93 1.74
N TYR A 126 6.92 1.94 0.85
CA TYR A 126 7.83 0.78 0.87
C TYR A 126 9.32 1.17 0.75
N PRO A 127 9.71 2.20 -0.05
CA PRO A 127 11.11 2.63 -0.10
C PRO A 127 11.66 3.06 1.25
N LEU A 128 10.89 3.81 2.05
CA LEU A 128 11.30 4.20 3.40
C LEU A 128 11.42 2.98 4.33
N ALA A 129 10.41 2.09 4.29
CA ALA A 129 10.44 0.85 5.06
C ALA A 129 11.66 -0.02 4.74
N GLY A 130 12.04 -0.09 3.46
CA GLY A 130 13.26 -0.75 3.00
C GLY A 130 14.50 -0.08 3.57
N SER A 131 14.66 1.23 3.34
CA SER A 131 15.81 2.01 3.81
C SER A 131 16.04 1.88 5.33
N MET A 132 14.96 1.95 6.11
CA MET A 132 15.05 1.80 7.56
C MET A 132 15.48 0.40 7.97
N LYS A 133 14.90 -0.64 7.36
CA LYS A 133 15.26 -2.03 7.67
C LYS A 133 16.69 -2.36 7.21
N ASP A 134 17.06 -1.97 6.01
CA ASP A 134 18.38 -2.26 5.45
C ASP A 134 19.50 -1.70 6.31
N PHE A 135 19.36 -0.46 6.80
CA PHE A 135 20.34 0.15 7.70
C PHE A 135 20.57 -0.66 9.00
N PHE A 136 19.48 -1.18 9.60
CA PHE A 136 19.62 -1.97 10.84
C PHE A 136 20.06 -3.41 10.60
N LEU A 137 19.81 -3.96 9.41
CA LEU A 137 20.14 -5.34 9.07
C LEU A 137 21.53 -5.47 8.42
N ASP A 138 21.91 -4.52 7.58
CA ASP A 138 23.20 -4.51 6.90
C ASP A 138 24.21 -3.67 7.68
N LYS A 139 25.08 -4.35 8.43
CA LYS A 139 26.12 -3.71 9.25
C LYS A 139 27.21 -3.00 8.43
N SER A 140 27.22 -3.12 7.11
CA SER A 140 28.17 -2.41 6.25
C SER A 140 27.71 -0.98 5.96
N LEU A 141 26.42 -0.65 6.16
CA LEU A 141 25.87 0.68 5.96
C LEU A 141 26.27 1.63 7.09
N THR A 142 26.69 2.82 6.71
CA THR A 142 27.06 3.92 7.62
C THR A 142 25.86 4.82 7.93
N GLY A 143 26.01 5.71 8.92
CA GLY A 143 25.00 6.75 9.18
C GLY A 143 24.78 7.69 7.98
N GLU A 144 25.82 7.97 7.19
CA GLU A 144 25.73 8.77 5.97
C GLU A 144 24.91 8.06 4.89
N ASP A 145 25.09 6.74 4.74
CA ASP A 145 24.26 5.93 3.81
C ASP A 145 22.80 5.96 4.22
N PHE A 146 22.52 5.83 5.51
CA PHE A 146 21.15 5.92 6.04
C PHE A 146 20.53 7.29 5.79
N GLU A 147 21.24 8.35 6.09
CA GLU A 147 20.78 9.73 5.82
C GLU A 147 20.45 9.92 4.33
N PHE A 148 21.35 9.45 3.45
CA PHE A 148 21.13 9.52 2.00
C PHE A 148 19.88 8.74 1.57
N MET A 149 19.71 7.51 2.06
CA MET A 149 18.54 6.67 1.71
C MET A 149 17.22 7.28 2.17
N VAL A 150 17.19 7.80 3.40
CA VAL A 150 15.99 8.45 3.96
C VAL A 150 15.68 9.76 3.24
N ASN A 151 16.68 10.62 3.03
CA ASN A 151 16.51 11.88 2.31
C ASN A 151 16.00 11.65 0.89
N ARG A 152 16.48 10.62 0.20
CA ARG A 152 15.99 10.25 -1.12
C ARG A 152 14.49 9.96 -1.12
N CYS A 153 13.96 9.31 -0.08
CA CYS A 153 12.52 9.02 0.01
C CYS A 153 11.65 10.29 0.07
N TYR A 154 12.18 11.38 0.59
CA TYR A 154 11.44 12.64 0.75
C TYR A 154 11.75 13.70 -0.31
N THR A 155 12.96 13.72 -0.88
CA THR A 155 13.35 14.69 -1.91
C THR A 155 12.70 14.43 -3.27
N ASN A 156 12.21 13.21 -3.49
CA ASN A 156 11.54 12.82 -4.73
C ASN A 156 10.14 13.40 -4.88
N TYR A 157 9.50 13.83 -3.78
CA TYR A 157 8.09 14.23 -3.78
C TYR A 157 7.89 15.67 -3.35
N MET A 158 6.76 16.25 -3.75
CA MET A 158 6.34 17.56 -3.28
C MET A 158 6.08 17.52 -1.76
N GLN A 159 6.26 18.68 -1.10
CA GLN A 159 6.06 18.80 0.36
C GLN A 159 4.67 18.28 0.80
N GLN A 160 3.62 18.65 0.07
CA GLN A 160 2.25 18.22 0.38
C GLN A 160 2.08 16.70 0.38
N THR A 161 2.81 16.01 -0.49
CA THR A 161 2.84 14.54 -0.54
C THR A 161 3.61 13.98 0.66
N ASN A 162 4.77 14.57 0.97
CA ASN A 162 5.60 14.16 2.10
C ASN A 162 4.85 14.26 3.43
N ASP A 163 4.01 15.28 3.59
CA ASP A 163 3.24 15.51 4.81
C ASP A 163 2.18 14.42 5.07
N VAL A 164 1.79 13.71 4.03
CA VAL A 164 0.76 12.66 4.09
C VAL A 164 1.26 11.28 3.62
N LEU A 165 2.58 11.10 3.41
CA LEU A 165 3.14 9.79 3.03
C LEU A 165 2.73 8.71 4.02
N PHE A 166 2.25 7.59 3.50
CA PHE A 166 1.78 6.47 4.30
C PHE A 166 2.97 5.58 4.72
N ASN A 167 3.59 5.93 5.84
CA ASN A 167 4.79 5.26 6.34
C ASN A 167 4.43 4.03 7.16
N MET A 168 5.08 2.91 6.86
CA MET A 168 4.90 1.64 7.54
C MET A 168 6.23 0.89 7.57
N LEU A 169 6.38 -0.12 8.43
CA LEU A 169 7.55 -1.01 8.45
C LEU A 169 7.24 -2.41 7.93
N ASP A 170 6.02 -2.85 8.11
CA ASP A 170 5.51 -4.12 7.61
C ASP A 170 4.06 -3.98 7.14
N SER A 171 3.57 -5.00 6.44
CA SER A 171 2.22 -5.05 5.92
C SER A 171 1.75 -6.52 5.79
N HIS A 172 0.53 -6.69 5.29
CA HIS A 172 -0.02 -8.01 4.98
C HIS A 172 0.69 -8.74 3.82
N ASP A 173 1.58 -8.06 3.09
CA ASP A 173 2.33 -8.60 1.94
C ASP A 173 3.84 -8.75 2.26
N THR A 174 4.24 -8.45 3.48
CA THR A 174 5.64 -8.54 3.90
C THR A 174 5.81 -9.45 5.12
N ILE A 175 7.03 -9.93 5.32
CA ILE A 175 7.41 -10.53 6.60
C ILE A 175 7.22 -9.48 7.70
N ARG A 176 6.69 -9.90 8.85
CA ARG A 176 6.49 -9.02 9.99
C ARG A 176 7.80 -8.46 10.52
N LEU A 177 7.76 -7.22 10.98
CA LEU A 177 8.93 -6.52 11.52
C LEU A 177 9.63 -7.34 12.60
N ARG A 178 8.88 -8.00 13.47
CA ARG A 178 9.44 -8.82 14.55
C ARG A 178 10.30 -9.98 14.05
N ASN A 179 9.98 -10.55 12.89
CA ASN A 179 10.74 -11.67 12.31
C ASN A 179 12.03 -11.22 11.59
N VAL A 180 12.13 -9.97 11.16
CA VAL A 180 13.32 -9.45 10.50
C VAL A 180 14.31 -8.80 11.49
N THR A 181 13.89 -8.57 12.73
CA THR A 181 14.73 -7.95 13.75
C THR A 181 15.39 -9.01 14.64
N SER A 182 16.67 -8.78 15.01
CA SER A 182 17.46 -9.72 15.85
C SER A 182 17.01 -9.77 17.32
N GLY A 183 16.14 -8.85 17.75
CA GLY A 183 15.64 -8.78 19.12
C GLY A 183 14.67 -7.62 19.31
N LEU A 184 14.12 -7.50 20.52
CA LEU A 184 13.18 -6.45 20.86
C LEU A 184 13.81 -5.04 20.86
N ASP A 185 15.08 -4.91 21.17
CA ASP A 185 15.76 -3.61 21.16
C ASP A 185 15.81 -3.04 19.74
N MET A 186 16.24 -3.83 18.76
CA MET A 186 16.24 -3.42 17.36
C MET A 186 14.82 -3.14 16.86
N TYR A 187 13.87 -4.00 17.24
CA TYR A 187 12.46 -3.82 16.93
C TYR A 187 11.93 -2.47 17.45
N ASN A 188 12.20 -2.16 18.72
CA ASN A 188 11.74 -0.93 19.36
C ASN A 188 12.43 0.31 18.77
N CYS A 189 13.71 0.22 18.38
CA CYS A 189 14.41 1.30 17.68
C CYS A 189 13.76 1.61 16.32
N LEU A 190 13.51 0.60 15.49
CA LEU A 190 12.84 0.77 14.20
C LEU A 190 11.41 1.31 14.36
N PHE A 191 10.70 0.79 15.36
CA PHE A 191 9.33 1.21 15.64
C PHE A 191 9.28 2.67 16.13
N ALA A 192 10.20 3.08 17.01
CA ALA A 192 10.32 4.47 17.45
C ALA A 192 10.69 5.39 16.27
N LEU A 193 11.63 4.96 15.40
CA LEU A 193 12.02 5.72 14.22
C LEU A 193 10.83 5.96 13.28
N LEU A 194 9.97 4.96 13.06
CA LEU A 194 8.74 5.12 12.27
C LEU A 194 7.87 6.29 12.78
N PHE A 195 7.74 6.42 14.12
CA PHE A 195 6.94 7.49 14.73
C PHE A 195 7.55 8.88 14.60
N THR A 196 8.86 8.98 14.36
CA THR A 196 9.55 10.26 14.21
C THR A 196 9.67 10.71 12.75
N MET A 197 9.35 9.83 11.79
CA MET A 197 9.41 10.18 10.36
C MET A 197 8.28 11.13 9.96
N PRO A 198 8.55 12.07 9.04
CA PRO A 198 7.52 12.89 8.42
C PRO A 198 6.47 12.04 7.67
N GLY A 199 5.21 12.51 7.64
CA GLY A 199 4.11 11.80 7.00
C GLY A 199 3.18 11.10 8.01
N SER A 200 2.33 10.22 7.55
CA SER A 200 1.34 9.48 8.34
C SER A 200 1.90 8.14 8.78
N THR A 201 1.95 7.90 10.09
CA THR A 201 2.39 6.62 10.65
C THR A 201 1.28 5.58 10.54
N CYS A 202 1.56 4.46 9.87
CA CYS A 202 0.69 3.30 9.81
C CYS A 202 1.30 2.13 10.59
N ILE A 203 0.49 1.51 11.42
CA ILE A 203 0.84 0.29 12.16
C ILE A 203 0.01 -0.85 11.57
N TYR A 204 0.67 -1.85 11.00
CA TYR A 204 -0.02 -3.09 10.63
C TYR A 204 -0.46 -3.82 11.90
N TYR A 205 -1.71 -4.34 11.94
CA TYR A 205 -2.23 -4.98 13.15
C TYR A 205 -1.26 -6.05 13.68
N GLY A 206 -1.08 -6.08 14.99
CA GLY A 206 -0.15 -6.98 15.66
C GLY A 206 1.29 -6.46 15.73
N THR A 207 1.68 -5.48 14.91
CA THR A 207 3.01 -4.84 15.02
C THR A 207 3.10 -4.06 16.32
N GLU A 208 2.00 -3.51 16.82
CA GLU A 208 1.96 -2.81 18.12
C GLU A 208 2.27 -3.70 19.34
N ILE A 209 2.21 -5.01 19.17
CA ILE A 209 2.53 -6.01 20.21
C ILE A 209 3.78 -6.86 19.87
N GLY A 210 4.45 -6.58 18.76
CA GLY A 210 5.57 -7.39 18.29
C GLY A 210 5.17 -8.78 17.80
N MET A 211 4.01 -8.90 17.16
CA MET A 211 3.50 -10.16 16.62
C MET A 211 4.43 -10.70 15.54
N GLU A 212 4.72 -12.00 15.60
CA GLU A 212 5.54 -12.70 14.63
C GLU A 212 4.72 -13.22 13.44
N GLY A 213 5.36 -13.34 12.28
CA GLY A 213 4.80 -13.92 11.07
C GLY A 213 5.78 -13.82 9.90
N SER A 214 5.94 -14.91 9.15
CA SER A 214 6.80 -15.00 7.98
C SER A 214 6.07 -14.51 6.71
N PHE A 215 6.39 -15.05 5.55
CA PHE A 215 5.72 -14.72 4.28
C PHE A 215 4.23 -15.04 4.30
N ASP A 216 3.47 -14.38 3.41
CA ASP A 216 2.05 -14.67 3.19
C ASP A 216 1.82 -16.19 3.01
N PRO A 217 0.80 -16.78 3.67
CA PRO A 217 -0.22 -16.16 4.54
C PRO A 217 0.18 -16.05 6.03
N ASP A 218 1.38 -16.46 6.44
CA ASP A 218 1.78 -16.51 7.85
C ASP A 218 1.86 -15.12 8.51
N CYS A 219 2.17 -14.06 7.76
CA CYS A 219 2.11 -12.68 8.25
C CYS A 219 0.68 -12.21 8.61
N ARG A 220 -0.37 -12.96 8.21
CA ARG A 220 -1.79 -12.64 8.42
C ARG A 220 -2.43 -13.49 9.53
N ARG A 221 -1.65 -13.93 10.53
CA ARG A 221 -2.17 -14.67 11.69
C ARG A 221 -3.22 -13.88 12.44
N CYS A 222 -4.15 -14.57 13.08
CA CYS A 222 -5.15 -13.94 13.95
C CYS A 222 -4.49 -13.21 15.13
N MET A 223 -5.12 -12.11 15.55
CA MET A 223 -4.70 -11.37 16.74
C MET A 223 -4.83 -12.25 17.99
N PRO A 224 -3.78 -12.36 18.84
CA PRO A 224 -3.79 -13.24 20.02
C PRO A 224 -4.51 -12.60 21.21
N TRP A 225 -5.80 -12.36 21.09
CA TRP A 225 -6.60 -11.63 22.09
C TRP A 225 -6.48 -12.22 23.49
N GLY A 226 -6.50 -13.56 23.63
CA GLY A 226 -6.36 -14.21 24.93
C GLY A 226 -5.02 -13.96 25.62
N ASP A 227 -3.92 -13.94 24.88
CA ASP A 227 -2.60 -13.59 25.40
C ASP A 227 -2.52 -12.12 25.80
N ILE A 228 -3.18 -11.22 25.04
CA ILE A 228 -3.25 -9.79 25.33
C ILE A 228 -4.02 -9.57 26.65
N GLU A 229 -5.15 -10.21 26.83
CA GLU A 229 -5.97 -10.14 28.06
C GLU A 229 -5.20 -10.65 29.29
N GLN A 230 -4.33 -11.64 29.12
CA GLN A 230 -3.45 -12.18 30.16
C GLN A 230 -2.23 -11.27 30.44
N GLY A 231 -2.06 -10.19 29.69
CA GLY A 231 -0.99 -9.22 29.90
C GLY A 231 0.35 -9.59 29.30
N LYS A 232 0.45 -10.62 28.45
CA LYS A 232 1.71 -11.09 27.83
C LYS A 232 2.44 -10.00 27.06
N TYR A 233 1.71 -9.06 26.48
CA TYR A 233 2.25 -7.98 25.64
C TYR A 233 2.20 -6.59 26.28
N ASN A 234 1.98 -6.49 27.61
CA ASN A 234 1.79 -5.21 28.29
C ASN A 234 2.94 -4.24 28.11
N GLU A 235 4.19 -4.73 28.10
CA GLU A 235 5.36 -3.89 27.87
C GLU A 235 5.34 -3.26 26.49
N GLN A 236 5.15 -4.07 25.42
CA GLN A 236 5.12 -3.59 24.06
C GLN A 236 3.95 -2.64 23.79
N ILE A 237 2.78 -2.94 24.36
CA ILE A 237 1.61 -2.06 24.32
C ILE A 237 1.92 -0.72 25.00
N SER A 238 2.64 -0.74 26.12
CA SER A 238 3.04 0.49 26.84
C SER A 238 3.98 1.35 25.98
N ILE A 239 4.98 0.75 25.35
CA ILE A 239 5.90 1.43 24.43
C ILE A 239 5.12 2.05 23.27
N THR A 240 4.23 1.29 22.65
CA THR A 240 3.40 1.78 21.53
C THR A 240 2.55 2.98 21.95
N LYS A 241 1.90 2.91 23.12
CA LYS A 241 1.10 4.03 23.66
C LYS A 241 1.95 5.28 23.91
N GLN A 242 3.19 5.11 24.42
CA GLN A 242 4.11 6.23 24.64
C GLN A 242 4.52 6.89 23.32
N LEU A 243 4.83 6.10 22.28
CA LEU A 243 5.18 6.62 20.96
C LEU A 243 4.00 7.37 20.32
N ILE A 244 2.78 6.82 20.40
CA ILE A 244 1.57 7.49 19.94
C ILE A 244 1.36 8.82 20.69
N LYS A 245 1.54 8.82 22.02
CA LYS A 245 1.42 10.02 22.83
C LYS A 245 2.46 11.07 22.41
N LEU A 246 3.73 10.69 22.34
CA LEU A 246 4.80 11.56 21.89
C LEU A 246 4.48 12.23 20.56
N ARG A 247 4.11 11.44 19.52
CA ARG A 247 3.77 11.99 18.22
C ARG A 247 2.56 12.93 18.26
N LYS A 248 1.58 12.67 19.13
CA LYS A 248 0.40 13.54 19.29
C LYS A 248 0.70 14.85 20.03
N GLU A 249 1.62 14.82 20.97
CA GLU A 249 1.94 15.98 21.84
C GLU A 249 3.02 16.88 21.24
N GLU A 250 3.91 16.33 20.40
CA GLU A 250 5.01 17.08 19.77
C GLU A 250 4.59 17.64 18.40
N PRO A 251 4.36 18.96 18.28
CA PRO A 251 3.94 19.58 17.02
C PRO A 251 4.94 19.35 15.89
N LEU A 252 6.25 19.37 16.18
CA LEU A 252 7.32 19.16 15.18
C LEU A 252 7.25 17.79 14.48
N MET A 253 6.59 16.80 15.09
CA MET A 253 6.38 15.48 14.49
C MET A 253 5.15 15.40 13.59
N ARG A 254 4.27 16.40 13.66
CA ARG A 254 3.01 16.47 12.92
C ARG A 254 2.95 17.59 11.91
N GLU A 255 3.52 18.73 12.30
CA GLU A 255 3.47 19.98 11.54
C GLU A 255 4.87 20.32 11.07
N ARG A 256 5.04 20.46 9.78
CA ARG A 256 6.25 21.07 9.23
C ARG A 256 5.99 22.56 9.01
N ASN A 257 6.74 23.39 9.71
CA ASN A 257 6.88 24.81 9.40
C ASN A 257 7.94 25.00 8.33
#